data_12007136b14611a5e2c3d9d4351ab74d
#
_entry.id   12007136b14611a5e2c3d9d4351ab74d
#
_cell.length_a   1.000
_cell.length_b   1.000
_cell.length_c   1.000
_cell.angle_alpha   90.00
_cell.angle_beta   90.00
_cell.angle_gamma   90.00
#
_symmetry.space_group_name_H-M   'P 1'
#
loop_
_entity.id
_entity.type
_entity.pdbx_description
1 polymer ?
#
loop_
_entity_poly.entity_id
_entity_poly.type
_entity_poly.pdbx_seq_one_letter_code
_entity_poly.pdbx_strand_id
1 'polypeptide(L)'
;MILKGCQTMGNGTKAQAQGTRLPEADVEAIYMERTNDELESLAEEGFVTSGNAFCRVLLVKGRPGPAEAGGGDLLSGSDGEALRAGLARLGWKEGDWAGLATFLGQDGFPQADPADLAVAVEVFDPECVVALDSPAARNLALAWGLPEPLPAGKVERVFGRRALAMGGFEAALASQDGKKEMWRRLRQLPPLPSPL
;
A
#
# COMPACT_ATOMS: atom_id res chain seq x y z
N MET A 1 72.21 43.27 12.65
CA MET A 1 71.23 44.25 12.18
C MET A 1 69.88 43.50 12.21
N ILE A 2 68.97 43.94 13.01
CA ILE A 2 67.76 43.36 13.48
C ILE A 2 66.68 43.56 12.41
N LEU A 3 65.86 42.55 12.04
CA LEU A 3 64.52 42.79 11.62
C LEU A 3 63.61 41.67 12.12
N LYS A 4 62.62 42.12 12.87
CA LYS A 4 61.59 41.39 13.60
C LYS A 4 60.56 40.78 12.67
N GLY A 5 60.04 39.70 13.15
CA GLY A 5 58.92 38.95 12.58
C GLY A 5 57.56 39.64 12.55
N CYS A 6 56.68 39.12 11.76
CA CYS A 6 55.26 39.37 11.86
C CYS A 6 54.53 38.04 11.82
N GLN A 7 54.01 37.62 12.97
CA GLN A 7 53.05 36.53 13.09
C GLN A 7 51.72 37.11 12.75
N THR A 8 51.06 36.56 11.71
CA THR A 8 49.63 36.72 11.49
C THR A 8 48.94 35.43 11.89
N MET A 9 48.24 35.50 13.01
CA MET A 9 47.29 34.48 13.43
C MET A 9 46.07 34.51 12.49
N GLY A 10 45.91 33.49 11.68
CA GLY A 10 44.69 33.24 10.94
C GLY A 10 43.71 32.44 11.81
N ASN A 11 42.74 33.13 12.39
CA ASN A 11 41.58 32.50 13.05
C ASN A 11 40.70 31.89 11.96
N GLY A 12 40.88 30.59 11.67
CA GLY A 12 39.99 29.81 10.85
C GLY A 12 38.74 29.46 11.65
N THR A 13 37.74 30.31 11.58
CA THR A 13 36.39 29.97 12.06
C THR A 13 35.83 28.81 11.20
N LYS A 14 35.87 27.58 11.70
CA LYS A 14 35.15 26.48 11.15
C LYS A 14 33.65 26.77 11.33
N ALA A 15 33.00 27.26 10.28
CA ALA A 15 31.57 27.27 10.19
C ALA A 15 31.11 25.81 10.18
N GLN A 16 30.67 25.31 11.33
CA GLN A 16 29.90 24.08 11.42
C GLN A 16 28.56 24.36 10.71
N ALA A 17 28.38 23.77 9.53
CA ALA A 17 27.10 23.69 8.91
C ALA A 17 26.20 22.82 9.85
N GLN A 18 25.48 23.46 10.75
CA GLN A 18 24.39 22.86 11.46
C GLN A 18 23.28 22.62 10.41
N GLY A 19 23.24 21.43 9.87
CA GLY A 19 22.07 20.97 9.10
C GLY A 19 20.86 21.10 10.01
N THR A 20 20.02 22.09 9.73
CA THR A 20 18.74 22.27 10.44
C THR A 20 17.90 21.04 10.13
N ARG A 21 17.82 20.12 11.09
CA ARG A 21 16.91 18.97 11.00
C ARG A 21 15.50 19.56 11.05
N LEU A 22 14.71 19.33 10.00
CA LEU A 22 13.31 19.73 9.99
C LEU A 22 12.56 19.09 11.17
N PRO A 23 11.60 19.78 11.78
CA PRO A 23 10.69 19.18 12.74
C PRO A 23 10.01 17.93 12.15
N GLU A 24 9.78 16.93 12.97
CA GLU A 24 9.22 15.65 12.51
C GLU A 24 7.84 15.84 11.83
N ALA A 25 7.02 16.76 12.35
CA ALA A 25 5.73 17.15 11.75
C ALA A 25 5.86 17.77 10.35
N ASP A 26 6.92 18.54 10.09
CA ASP A 26 7.16 19.14 8.77
C ASP A 26 7.62 18.07 7.76
N VAL A 27 8.38 17.11 8.22
CA VAL A 27 8.79 15.96 7.41
C VAL A 27 7.59 15.12 7.03
N GLU A 28 6.70 14.80 7.97
CA GLU A 28 5.47 14.06 7.74
C GLU A 28 4.56 14.79 6.74
N ALA A 29 4.39 16.10 6.88
CA ALA A 29 3.58 16.91 5.96
C ALA A 29 4.14 16.87 4.52
N ILE A 30 5.47 16.96 4.34
CA ILE A 30 6.11 16.88 3.03
C ILE A 30 5.91 15.48 2.40
N TYR A 31 6.01 14.43 3.21
CA TYR A 31 5.75 13.07 2.72
C TYR A 31 4.29 12.88 2.32
N MET A 32 3.34 13.41 3.10
CA MET A 32 1.90 13.35 2.78
C MET A 32 1.58 14.06 1.47
N GLU A 33 2.10 15.28 1.28
CA GLU A 33 1.92 16.05 0.05
C GLU A 33 2.45 15.27 -1.17
N ARG A 34 3.68 14.79 -1.10
CA ARG A 34 4.31 14.05 -2.20
C ARG A 34 3.57 12.78 -2.55
N THR A 35 3.07 12.06 -1.55
CA THR A 35 2.36 10.81 -1.80
C THR A 35 0.95 11.04 -2.34
N ASN A 36 0.30 12.16 -1.99
CA ASN A 36 -0.94 12.56 -2.62
C ASN A 36 -0.75 12.87 -4.12
N ASP A 37 0.35 13.55 -4.49
CA ASP A 37 0.69 13.80 -5.89
C ASP A 37 0.90 12.48 -6.66
N GLU A 38 1.54 11.48 -6.03
CA GLU A 38 1.72 10.15 -6.61
C GLU A 38 0.39 9.39 -6.78
N LEU A 39 -0.54 9.51 -5.84
CA LEU A 39 -1.89 8.94 -5.96
C LEU A 39 -2.72 9.63 -7.05
N GLU A 40 -2.60 10.97 -7.19
CA GLU A 40 -3.23 11.71 -8.28
C GLU A 40 -2.69 11.25 -9.64
N SER A 41 -1.38 11.05 -9.75
CA SER A 41 -0.75 10.50 -10.97
C SER A 41 -1.29 9.11 -11.31
N LEU A 42 -1.44 8.20 -10.34
CA LEU A 42 -2.06 6.89 -10.57
C LEU A 42 -3.51 7.01 -11.04
N ALA A 43 -4.27 7.97 -10.50
CA ALA A 43 -5.65 8.21 -10.92
C ALA A 43 -5.71 8.74 -12.37
N GLU A 44 -4.78 9.61 -12.79
CA GLU A 44 -4.66 10.07 -14.17
C GLU A 44 -4.34 8.93 -15.14
N GLU A 45 -3.57 7.95 -14.72
CA GLU A 45 -3.29 6.71 -15.47
C GLU A 45 -4.47 5.73 -15.48
N GLY A 46 -5.54 6.06 -14.75
CA GLY A 46 -6.78 5.30 -14.69
C GLY A 46 -6.84 4.24 -13.59
N PHE A 47 -5.85 4.19 -12.68
CA PHE A 47 -5.93 3.30 -11.52
C PHE A 47 -7.07 3.68 -10.59
N VAL A 48 -7.76 2.67 -10.06
CA VAL A 48 -8.82 2.85 -9.07
C VAL A 48 -8.27 2.49 -7.70
N THR A 49 -8.23 3.48 -6.82
CA THR A 49 -7.69 3.35 -5.47
C THR A 49 -8.73 3.76 -4.41
N SER A 50 -8.52 3.36 -3.17
CA SER A 50 -9.30 3.82 -2.02
C SER A 50 -8.42 3.88 -0.77
N GLY A 51 -8.72 4.80 0.15
CA GLY A 51 -7.90 5.04 1.34
C GLY A 51 -6.75 6.00 1.05
N ASN A 52 -5.76 6.01 1.92
CA ASN A 52 -4.59 6.88 1.81
C ASN A 52 -3.31 6.09 1.48
N ALA A 53 -2.28 6.83 1.08
CA ALA A 53 -1.00 6.27 0.67
C ALA A 53 -0.15 5.69 1.82
N PHE A 54 -0.38 6.09 3.06
CA PHE A 54 0.36 5.56 4.22
C PHE A 54 -0.36 4.38 4.83
N CYS A 55 -0.55 3.33 4.03
CA CYS A 55 -1.19 2.12 4.49
C CYS A 55 -0.16 1.04 4.82
N ARG A 56 -0.39 0.29 5.89
CA ARG A 56 0.42 -0.89 6.21
C ARG A 56 -0.08 -2.14 5.48
N VAL A 57 -1.36 -2.14 5.11
CA VAL A 57 -2.01 -3.23 4.39
C VAL A 57 -2.63 -2.69 3.11
N LEU A 58 -2.21 -3.20 1.97
CA LEU A 58 -2.81 -2.91 0.69
C LEU A 58 -3.76 -4.07 0.29
N LEU A 59 -5.04 -3.76 0.14
CA LEU A 59 -6.07 -4.68 -0.33
C LEU A 59 -6.16 -4.58 -1.85
N VAL A 60 -5.88 -5.65 -2.55
CA VAL A 60 -5.84 -5.64 -4.03
C VAL A 60 -7.01 -6.43 -4.59
N LYS A 61 -7.84 -5.78 -5.43
CA LYS A 61 -9.02 -6.35 -6.09
C LYS A 61 -8.77 -6.51 -7.59
N GLY A 62 -9.03 -7.69 -8.12
CA GLY A 62 -8.73 -8.03 -9.51
C GLY A 62 -9.93 -7.96 -10.46
N ARG A 63 -11.15 -7.87 -9.93
CA ARG A 63 -12.39 -7.70 -10.69
C ARG A 63 -13.30 -6.69 -10.01
N PRO A 64 -14.00 -5.84 -10.77
CA PRO A 64 -15.03 -5.00 -10.20
C PRO A 64 -16.15 -5.87 -9.64
N GLY A 65 -16.62 -5.54 -8.45
CA GLY A 65 -17.86 -6.09 -7.90
C GLY A 65 -19.08 -5.33 -8.41
N PRO A 66 -20.30 -5.71 -7.96
CA PRO A 66 -21.53 -5.03 -8.37
C PRO A 66 -21.53 -3.53 -8.05
N ALA A 67 -20.92 -3.11 -6.96
CA ALA A 67 -20.85 -1.71 -6.58
C ALA A 67 -19.97 -0.89 -7.54
N GLU A 68 -18.75 -1.36 -7.81
CA GLU A 68 -17.82 -0.70 -8.72
C GLU A 68 -18.35 -0.73 -10.16
N ALA A 69 -18.93 -1.84 -10.61
CA ALA A 69 -19.56 -1.94 -11.92
C ALA A 69 -20.78 -1.00 -12.08
N GLY A 70 -21.40 -0.62 -10.97
CA GLY A 70 -22.46 0.40 -10.91
C GLY A 70 -21.96 1.83 -10.77
N GLY A 71 -20.65 2.08 -10.84
CA GLY A 71 -20.04 3.39 -10.70
C GLY A 71 -19.76 3.82 -9.25
N GLY A 72 -19.81 2.90 -8.30
CA GLY A 72 -19.39 3.15 -6.91
C GLY A 72 -17.88 3.05 -6.73
N ASP A 73 -17.40 3.58 -5.60
CA ASP A 73 -15.98 3.56 -5.24
C ASP A 73 -15.47 2.14 -4.98
N LEU A 74 -14.16 1.96 -5.11
CA LEU A 74 -13.49 0.69 -4.82
C LEU A 74 -13.76 0.25 -3.38
N LEU A 75 -14.19 -1.00 -3.19
CA LEU A 75 -14.54 -1.58 -1.90
C LEU A 75 -15.70 -0.85 -1.19
N SER A 76 -16.63 -0.25 -1.96
CA SER A 76 -17.86 0.35 -1.41
C SER A 76 -19.00 -0.66 -1.24
N GLY A 77 -18.87 -1.86 -1.79
CA GLY A 77 -19.85 -2.93 -1.70
C GLY A 77 -19.80 -3.76 -0.41
N SER A 78 -20.53 -4.87 -0.42
CA SER A 78 -20.62 -5.82 0.72
C SER A 78 -19.27 -6.46 1.09
N ASP A 79 -18.38 -6.60 0.13
CA ASP A 79 -17.01 -7.05 0.34
C ASP A 79 -16.21 -6.03 1.14
N GLY A 80 -16.30 -4.75 0.80
CA GLY A 80 -15.65 -3.69 1.55
C GLY A 80 -16.23 -3.52 2.97
N GLU A 81 -17.54 -3.66 3.15
CA GLU A 81 -18.16 -3.67 4.50
C GLU A 81 -17.62 -4.82 5.35
N ALA A 82 -17.55 -6.03 4.78
CA ALA A 82 -17.04 -7.19 5.49
C ALA A 82 -15.54 -7.07 5.81
N LEU A 83 -14.73 -6.49 4.90
CA LEU A 83 -13.32 -6.20 5.13
C LEU A 83 -13.14 -5.19 6.26
N ARG A 84 -13.83 -4.05 6.23
CA ARG A 84 -13.79 -3.04 7.30
C ARG A 84 -14.14 -3.66 8.65
N ALA A 85 -15.24 -4.41 8.73
CA ALA A 85 -15.64 -5.08 9.96
C ALA A 85 -14.59 -6.12 10.43
N GLY A 86 -14.00 -6.88 9.52
CA GLY A 86 -12.96 -7.85 9.81
C GLY A 86 -11.66 -7.19 10.30
N LEU A 87 -11.18 -6.17 9.61
CA LEU A 87 -9.98 -5.42 9.96
C LEU A 87 -10.13 -4.72 11.31
N ALA A 88 -11.29 -4.08 11.56
CA ALA A 88 -11.58 -3.45 12.85
C ALA A 88 -11.53 -4.45 14.02
N ARG A 89 -12.00 -5.69 13.83
CA ARG A 89 -11.88 -6.76 14.84
C ARG A 89 -10.45 -7.21 15.10
N LEU A 90 -9.56 -7.01 14.13
CA LEU A 90 -8.11 -7.26 14.28
C LEU A 90 -7.36 -6.05 14.85
N GLY A 91 -8.09 -4.97 15.16
CA GLY A 91 -7.52 -3.73 15.70
C GLY A 91 -7.04 -2.72 14.65
N TRP A 92 -7.21 -3.02 13.35
CA TRP A 92 -6.86 -2.13 12.26
C TRP A 92 -7.87 -0.98 12.13
N LYS A 93 -7.39 0.26 12.01
CA LYS A 93 -8.21 1.45 11.85
C LYS A 93 -8.34 1.83 10.37
N GLU A 94 -9.29 2.68 10.05
CA GLU A 94 -9.28 3.42 8.80
C GLU A 94 -7.97 4.21 8.70
N GLY A 95 -7.27 4.12 7.56
CA GLY A 95 -5.94 4.70 7.40
C GLY A 95 -4.79 3.70 7.57
N ASP A 96 -4.97 2.58 8.27
CA ASP A 96 -3.97 1.51 8.33
C ASP A 96 -3.96 0.65 7.05
N TRP A 97 -4.98 0.77 6.21
CA TRP A 97 -5.13 0.01 4.97
C TRP A 97 -5.67 0.87 3.82
N ALA A 98 -5.36 0.47 2.62
CA ALA A 98 -5.85 1.06 1.38
C ALA A 98 -6.30 -0.02 0.40
N GLY A 99 -7.02 0.38 -0.63
CA GLY A 99 -7.45 -0.46 -1.74
C GLY A 99 -6.77 -0.05 -3.04
N LEU A 100 -6.42 -1.04 -3.86
CA LEU A 100 -5.92 -0.86 -5.22
C LEU A 100 -6.61 -1.87 -6.12
N ALA A 101 -7.15 -1.42 -7.27
CA ALA A 101 -7.63 -2.31 -8.30
C ALA A 101 -6.50 -2.71 -9.26
N THR A 102 -6.52 -3.96 -9.76
CA THR A 102 -5.67 -4.36 -10.89
C THR A 102 -6.35 -4.12 -12.23
N PHE A 103 -7.56 -3.53 -12.24
CA PHE A 103 -8.29 -3.06 -13.40
C PHE A 103 -8.32 -1.53 -13.40
N LEU A 104 -8.40 -0.93 -14.59
CA LEU A 104 -8.50 0.52 -14.74
C LEU A 104 -9.96 0.96 -14.71
N GLY A 105 -10.21 2.19 -14.25
CA GLY A 105 -11.53 2.83 -14.16
C GLY A 105 -12.06 3.31 -15.52
N GLN A 106 -11.98 2.44 -16.53
CA GLN A 106 -12.41 2.72 -17.91
C GLN A 106 -13.52 1.75 -18.32
N ASP A 107 -14.21 2.04 -19.42
CA ASP A 107 -15.22 1.15 -19.97
C ASP A 107 -14.68 -0.29 -20.19
N GLY A 108 -15.41 -1.27 -19.66
CA GLY A 108 -15.02 -2.68 -19.72
C GLY A 108 -13.96 -3.09 -18.70
N PHE A 109 -13.49 -2.20 -17.87
CA PHE A 109 -12.53 -2.47 -16.79
C PHE A 109 -11.29 -3.27 -17.24
N PRO A 110 -10.49 -2.76 -18.21
CA PRO A 110 -9.30 -3.46 -18.67
C PRO A 110 -8.32 -3.66 -17.53
N GLN A 111 -7.53 -4.74 -17.59
CA GLN A 111 -6.49 -4.97 -16.60
C GLN A 111 -5.32 -4.00 -16.83
N ALA A 112 -4.75 -3.51 -15.75
CA ALA A 112 -3.53 -2.69 -15.79
C ALA A 112 -2.34 -3.50 -16.34
N ASP A 113 -1.40 -2.81 -16.96
CA ASP A 113 -0.13 -3.43 -17.34
C ASP A 113 0.61 -3.93 -16.07
N PRO A 114 1.24 -5.12 -16.11
CA PRO A 114 1.96 -5.62 -14.95
C PRO A 114 3.08 -4.71 -14.44
N ALA A 115 3.77 -3.97 -15.32
CA ALA A 115 4.83 -3.05 -14.89
C ALA A 115 4.23 -1.83 -14.18
N ASP A 116 3.14 -1.26 -14.69
CA ASP A 116 2.45 -0.14 -14.08
C ASP A 116 1.81 -0.55 -12.74
N LEU A 117 1.24 -1.76 -12.66
CA LEU A 117 0.74 -2.31 -11.41
C LEU A 117 1.84 -2.47 -10.35
N ALA A 118 3.05 -2.89 -10.78
CA ALA A 118 4.18 -2.97 -9.86
C ALA A 118 4.53 -1.59 -9.28
N VAL A 119 4.57 -0.55 -10.13
CA VAL A 119 4.79 0.84 -9.69
C VAL A 119 3.68 1.29 -8.75
N ALA A 120 2.41 1.04 -9.08
CA ALA A 120 1.28 1.41 -8.24
C ALA A 120 1.35 0.79 -6.84
N VAL A 121 1.79 -0.46 -6.71
CA VAL A 121 2.01 -1.08 -5.39
C VAL A 121 3.13 -0.39 -4.61
N GLU A 122 4.21 0.04 -5.30
CA GLU A 122 5.33 0.74 -4.65
C GLU A 122 4.94 2.13 -4.12
N VAL A 123 4.01 2.83 -4.76
CA VAL A 123 3.48 4.13 -4.26
C VAL A 123 2.89 3.99 -2.85
N PHE A 124 2.22 2.88 -2.56
CA PHE A 124 1.67 2.63 -1.22
C PHE A 124 2.71 2.14 -0.21
N ASP A 125 3.82 1.59 -0.64
CA ASP A 125 4.88 0.97 0.17
C ASP A 125 4.36 0.11 1.36
N PRO A 126 3.43 -0.82 1.14
CA PRO A 126 2.76 -1.55 2.20
C PRO A 126 3.67 -2.62 2.82
N GLU A 127 3.50 -2.89 4.12
CA GLU A 127 4.14 -4.04 4.78
C GLU A 127 3.52 -5.38 4.37
N CYS A 128 2.23 -5.33 4.01
CA CYS A 128 1.45 -6.50 3.61
C CYS A 128 0.53 -6.19 2.43
N VAL A 129 0.54 -7.06 1.42
CA VAL A 129 -0.36 -7.00 0.27
C VAL A 129 -1.34 -8.18 0.32
N VAL A 130 -2.62 -7.90 0.20
CA VAL A 130 -3.70 -8.90 0.27
C VAL A 130 -4.46 -8.93 -1.05
N ALA A 131 -4.26 -9.98 -1.84
CA ALA A 131 -5.04 -10.23 -3.05
C ALA A 131 -6.41 -10.79 -2.67
N LEU A 132 -7.50 -10.07 -2.95
CA LEU A 132 -8.86 -10.44 -2.53
C LEU A 132 -9.46 -11.56 -3.38
N ASP A 133 -9.06 -11.64 -4.64
CA ASP A 133 -9.55 -12.63 -5.60
C ASP A 133 -8.42 -13.27 -6.43
N SER A 134 -8.76 -14.28 -7.21
CA SER A 134 -7.79 -15.00 -8.04
C SER A 134 -7.20 -14.14 -9.17
N PRO A 135 -7.93 -13.24 -9.84
CA PRO A 135 -7.33 -12.29 -10.76
C PRO A 135 -6.29 -11.38 -10.11
N ALA A 136 -6.57 -10.79 -8.93
CA ALA A 136 -5.59 -9.99 -8.19
C ALA A 136 -4.33 -10.80 -7.87
N ALA A 137 -4.49 -12.04 -7.39
CA ALA A 137 -3.37 -12.93 -7.08
C ALA A 137 -2.48 -13.23 -8.30
N ARG A 138 -3.11 -13.38 -9.48
CA ARG A 138 -2.40 -13.60 -10.74
C ARG A 138 -1.70 -12.33 -11.22
N ASN A 139 -2.40 -11.20 -11.22
CA ASN A 139 -1.88 -9.94 -11.73
C ASN A 139 -0.71 -9.43 -10.89
N LEU A 140 -0.80 -9.56 -9.55
CA LEU A 140 0.32 -9.29 -8.66
C LEU A 140 1.52 -10.22 -8.92
N ALA A 141 1.28 -11.50 -9.17
CA ALA A 141 2.36 -12.42 -9.51
C ALA A 141 3.06 -12.00 -10.81
N LEU A 142 2.30 -11.61 -11.85
CA LEU A 142 2.86 -11.08 -13.09
C LEU A 142 3.65 -9.78 -12.85
N ALA A 143 3.09 -8.84 -12.10
CA ALA A 143 3.73 -7.57 -11.76
C ALA A 143 5.08 -7.79 -11.01
N TRP A 144 5.15 -8.82 -10.20
CA TRP A 144 6.35 -9.17 -9.44
C TRP A 144 7.27 -10.19 -10.12
N GLY A 145 6.96 -10.59 -11.35
CA GLY A 145 7.77 -11.57 -12.09
C GLY A 145 7.80 -12.97 -11.46
N LEU A 146 6.75 -13.33 -10.70
CA LEU A 146 6.64 -14.65 -10.11
C LEU A 146 6.16 -15.68 -11.14
N PRO A 147 6.65 -16.92 -11.10
CA PRO A 147 6.29 -17.96 -12.07
C PRO A 147 4.85 -18.46 -11.90
N GLU A 148 4.29 -18.35 -10.69
CA GLU A 148 2.97 -18.86 -10.34
C GLU A 148 2.16 -17.81 -9.58
N PRO A 149 0.81 -17.83 -9.68
CA PRO A 149 -0.04 -16.97 -8.87
C PRO A 149 0.18 -17.18 -7.37
N LEU A 150 -0.09 -16.14 -6.57
CA LEU A 150 -0.02 -16.26 -5.12
C LEU A 150 -0.99 -17.35 -4.61
N PRO A 151 -0.51 -18.32 -3.82
CA PRO A 151 -1.32 -19.42 -3.32
C PRO A 151 -2.36 -18.95 -2.29
N ALA A 152 -3.61 -19.36 -2.48
CA ALA A 152 -4.69 -18.93 -1.61
C ALA A 152 -4.54 -19.46 -0.17
N GLY A 153 -4.70 -18.56 0.80
CA GLY A 153 -4.66 -18.88 2.22
C GLY A 153 -3.26 -19.13 2.79
N LYS A 154 -2.21 -18.86 2.05
CA LYS A 154 -0.81 -18.97 2.48
C LYS A 154 -0.13 -17.61 2.38
N VAL A 155 0.61 -17.23 3.42
CA VAL A 155 1.43 -16.03 3.41
C VAL A 155 2.77 -16.35 2.75
N GLU A 156 3.09 -15.61 1.71
CA GLU A 156 4.38 -15.64 1.03
C GLU A 156 5.19 -14.37 1.37
N ARG A 157 6.49 -14.40 1.15
CA ARG A 157 7.34 -13.20 1.22
C ARG A 157 7.82 -12.83 -0.18
N VAL A 158 7.46 -11.62 -0.61
CA VAL A 158 7.81 -11.08 -1.91
C VAL A 158 8.42 -9.70 -1.71
N PHE A 159 9.65 -9.49 -2.16
CA PHE A 159 10.40 -8.23 -2.02
C PHE A 159 10.40 -7.66 -0.59
N GLY A 160 10.52 -8.54 0.42
CA GLY A 160 10.51 -8.14 1.84
C GLY A 160 9.12 -7.97 2.46
N ARG A 161 8.06 -7.85 1.67
CA ARG A 161 6.66 -7.72 2.09
C ARG A 161 6.00 -9.07 2.31
N ARG A 162 4.95 -9.08 3.10
CA ARG A 162 4.06 -10.23 3.21
C ARG A 162 2.99 -10.14 2.13
N ALA A 163 2.76 -11.23 1.40
CA ALA A 163 1.70 -11.33 0.41
C ALA A 163 0.74 -12.46 0.80
N LEU A 164 -0.56 -12.17 0.83
CA LEU A 164 -1.61 -13.12 1.18
C LEU A 164 -2.69 -13.11 0.09
N ALA A 165 -3.00 -14.26 -0.50
CA ALA A 165 -4.15 -14.37 -1.39
C ALA A 165 -5.37 -14.93 -0.66
N MET A 166 -6.51 -14.24 -0.78
CA MET A 166 -7.78 -14.65 -0.18
C MET A 166 -8.53 -15.68 -1.04
N GLY A 167 -8.25 -15.74 -2.35
CA GLY A 167 -8.77 -16.75 -3.26
C GLY A 167 -10.24 -16.59 -3.66
N GLY A 168 -10.85 -15.42 -3.43
CA GLY A 168 -12.24 -15.10 -3.78
C GLY A 168 -13.05 -14.64 -2.57
N PHE A 169 -12.64 -13.53 -2.00
CA PHE A 169 -13.23 -12.99 -0.76
C PHE A 169 -14.71 -12.71 -0.92
N GLU A 170 -15.12 -11.96 -1.93
CA GLU A 170 -16.52 -11.56 -2.16
C GLU A 170 -17.44 -12.78 -2.33
N ALA A 171 -17.05 -13.73 -3.18
CA ALA A 171 -17.83 -14.95 -3.40
C ALA A 171 -17.99 -15.82 -2.13
N ALA A 172 -16.96 -15.83 -1.28
CA ALA A 172 -16.99 -16.59 -0.02
C ALA A 172 -17.99 -16.02 0.99
N LEU A 173 -18.37 -14.73 0.88
CA LEU A 173 -19.35 -14.10 1.78
C LEU A 173 -20.77 -14.69 1.62
N ALA A 174 -21.06 -15.41 0.54
CA ALA A 174 -22.34 -16.04 0.31
C ALA A 174 -22.65 -17.22 1.26
N SER A 175 -21.64 -17.78 1.94
CA SER A 175 -21.81 -18.92 2.84
C SER A 175 -21.17 -18.72 4.21
N GLN A 176 -21.70 -19.39 5.24
CA GLN A 176 -21.11 -19.31 6.58
C GLN A 176 -19.71 -19.92 6.64
N ASP A 177 -19.47 -21.00 5.92
CA ASP A 177 -18.17 -21.66 5.90
C ASP A 177 -17.14 -20.84 5.11
N GLY A 178 -17.56 -20.18 4.02
CA GLY A 178 -16.76 -19.19 3.31
C GLY A 178 -16.36 -18.03 4.21
N LYS A 179 -17.30 -17.45 4.97
CA LYS A 179 -17.02 -16.38 5.94
C LYS A 179 -16.00 -16.80 7.01
N LYS A 180 -16.14 -18.04 7.55
CA LYS A 180 -15.17 -18.59 8.54
C LYS A 180 -13.79 -18.75 7.92
N GLU A 181 -13.72 -19.25 6.69
CA GLU A 181 -12.45 -19.42 5.98
C GLU A 181 -11.79 -18.08 5.70
N MET A 182 -12.54 -17.08 5.20
CA MET A 182 -12.00 -15.73 4.98
C MET A 182 -11.51 -15.10 6.27
N TRP A 183 -12.24 -15.27 7.36
CA TRP A 183 -11.81 -14.82 8.68
C TRP A 183 -10.51 -15.51 9.13
N ARG A 184 -10.39 -16.81 8.94
CA ARG A 184 -9.17 -17.57 9.24
C ARG A 184 -7.96 -17.06 8.44
N ARG A 185 -8.17 -16.71 7.15
CA ARG A 185 -7.12 -16.14 6.30
C ARG A 185 -6.76 -14.72 6.75
N LEU A 186 -7.75 -13.88 6.99
CA LEU A 186 -7.54 -12.49 7.41
C LEU A 186 -6.73 -12.40 8.72
N ARG A 187 -6.92 -13.32 9.64
CA ARG A 187 -6.15 -13.43 10.88
C ARG A 187 -4.66 -13.73 10.70
N GLN A 188 -4.21 -14.02 9.49
CA GLN A 188 -2.78 -14.16 9.18
C GLN A 188 -2.09 -12.83 8.92
N LEU A 189 -2.84 -11.72 8.84
CA LEU A 189 -2.26 -10.38 8.79
C LEU A 189 -1.39 -10.13 10.02
N PRO A 190 -0.31 -9.37 9.88
CA PRO A 190 0.55 -9.04 11.01
C PRO A 190 -0.26 -8.31 12.07
N PRO A 191 -0.03 -8.57 13.36
CA PRO A 191 -0.64 -7.76 14.41
C PRO A 191 -0.15 -6.32 14.30
N LEU A 192 -1.00 -5.36 14.67
CA LEU A 192 -0.55 -3.98 14.86
C LEU A 192 0.59 -3.97 15.89
N PRO A 193 1.63 -3.14 15.71
CA PRO A 193 2.57 -2.89 16.79
C PRO A 193 1.79 -2.31 17.96
N SER A 194 2.07 -2.82 19.15
CA SER A 194 1.54 -2.21 20.39
C SER A 194 1.95 -0.74 20.41
N PRO A 195 1.06 0.19 20.76
CA PRO A 195 1.45 1.57 20.99
C PRO A 195 2.56 1.58 22.05
N LEU A 196 3.66 2.27 21.72
CA LEU A 196 4.77 2.49 22.64
C LEU A 196 4.33 3.37 23.82
#